data_d9cba6d8ba43633e4457c53f3c8a28b0
#
_entry.id   d9cba6d8ba43633e4457c53f3c8a28b0
#
_cell.length_a   1.000
_cell.length_b   1.000
_cell.length_c   1.000
_cell.angle_alpha   90.00
_cell.angle_beta   90.00
_cell.angle_gamma   90.00
#
_symmetry.space_group_name_H-M   'P 1'
#
loop_
_entity.id
_entity.type
_entity.pdbx_description
1 polymer ?
#
loop_
_entity_poly.entity_id
_entity_poly.type
_entity_poly.pdbx_seq_one_letter_code
_entity_poly.pdbx_strand_id
1 'polypeptide(L)'
;DQFPDELSGGQKQRVAIARALVTNPKILLCDEATSALDPATTASILTLLKNVNQTFGITIMMITHEMRVIKDICNRVAVMEKGQVVETGTVKEVFSHPKTTIAQNFVSTVIQTEPSTSLIRRLNDEQVGDFKDYKIFVEETQVTQPIINDLIQICGREVKILFSSMSEIQGNTVCYMWLRFNIDLQFDDTTINQYFKEKNIQFEEVH
;
A
#
# COMPACT_ATOMS: atom_id res chain seq x y z
N ASP A 1 -17.63 -39.79 0.67
CA ASP A 1 -17.51 -39.37 -0.73
C ASP A 1 -18.54 -38.27 -0.97
N GLN A 2 -18.08 -37.16 -1.52
CA GLN A 2 -18.95 -36.01 -1.88
C GLN A 2 -18.73 -35.71 -3.36
N PHE A 3 -19.80 -35.36 -4.05
CA PHE A 3 -19.73 -34.90 -5.42
C PHE A 3 -19.29 -33.43 -5.48
N PRO A 4 -18.70 -32.95 -6.60
CA PRO A 4 -18.23 -31.57 -6.72
C PRO A 4 -19.28 -30.51 -6.39
N ASP A 5 -20.55 -30.77 -6.66
CA ASP A 5 -21.66 -29.82 -6.40
C ASP A 5 -22.03 -29.71 -4.91
N GLU A 6 -21.63 -30.69 -4.11
CA GLU A 6 -21.83 -30.72 -2.65
C GLU A 6 -20.74 -29.98 -1.88
N LEU A 7 -19.64 -29.59 -2.57
CA LEU A 7 -18.50 -28.90 -1.95
C LEU A 7 -18.76 -27.41 -1.85
N SER A 8 -18.34 -26.81 -0.73
CA SER A 8 -18.28 -25.34 -0.62
C SER A 8 -17.25 -24.75 -1.60
N GLY A 9 -17.35 -23.45 -1.90
CA GLY A 9 -16.42 -22.75 -2.78
C GLY A 9 -14.95 -22.94 -2.36
N GLY A 10 -14.66 -22.79 -1.06
CA GLY A 10 -13.31 -23.02 -0.54
C GLY A 10 -12.82 -24.46 -0.61
N GLN A 11 -13.73 -25.45 -0.47
CA GLN A 11 -13.41 -26.85 -0.67
C GLN A 11 -13.10 -27.14 -2.14
N LYS A 12 -13.92 -26.62 -3.07
CA LYS A 12 -13.66 -26.71 -4.52
C LYS A 12 -12.29 -26.13 -4.87
N GLN A 13 -11.94 -24.99 -4.31
CA GLN A 13 -10.66 -24.35 -4.55
C GLN A 13 -9.47 -25.18 -4.02
N ARG A 14 -9.59 -25.74 -2.83
CA ARG A 14 -8.55 -26.65 -2.28
C ARG A 14 -8.35 -27.90 -3.14
N VAL A 15 -9.44 -28.48 -3.65
CA VAL A 15 -9.37 -29.62 -4.57
C VAL A 15 -8.71 -29.21 -5.88
N ALA A 16 -9.03 -28.03 -6.43
CA ALA A 16 -8.39 -27.53 -7.64
C ALA A 16 -6.88 -27.33 -7.46
N ILE A 17 -6.45 -26.73 -6.34
CA ILE A 17 -5.03 -26.58 -5.99
C ILE A 17 -4.36 -27.95 -5.86
N ALA A 18 -4.95 -28.86 -5.09
CA ALA A 18 -4.41 -30.21 -4.92
C ALA A 18 -4.25 -30.94 -6.26
N ARG A 19 -5.27 -30.86 -7.13
CA ARG A 19 -5.22 -31.45 -8.49
C ARG A 19 -4.09 -30.87 -9.33
N ALA A 20 -3.88 -29.55 -9.28
CA ALA A 20 -2.81 -28.89 -10.02
C ALA A 20 -1.41 -29.31 -9.52
N LEU A 21 -1.27 -29.62 -8.22
CA LEU A 21 0.00 -30.03 -7.61
C LEU A 21 0.39 -31.49 -7.88
N VAL A 22 -0.57 -32.34 -8.25
CA VAL A 22 -0.30 -33.79 -8.53
C VAL A 22 0.77 -33.98 -9.63
N THR A 23 0.83 -33.05 -10.59
CA THR A 23 1.80 -33.10 -11.69
C THR A 23 3.19 -32.59 -11.32
N ASN A 24 3.40 -32.23 -10.05
CA ASN A 24 4.64 -31.64 -9.53
C ASN A 24 5.15 -30.45 -10.38
N PRO A 25 4.33 -29.40 -10.57
CA PRO A 25 4.62 -28.31 -11.46
C PRO A 25 5.73 -27.41 -10.90
N LYS A 26 6.51 -26.77 -11.77
CA LYS A 26 7.45 -25.71 -11.38
C LYS A 26 6.75 -24.36 -11.18
N ILE A 27 5.64 -24.15 -11.89
CA ILE A 27 4.84 -22.93 -11.86
C ILE A 27 3.37 -23.28 -11.67
N LEU A 28 2.71 -22.68 -10.69
CA LEU A 28 1.27 -22.76 -10.46
C LEU A 28 0.64 -21.45 -10.90
N LEU A 29 -0.32 -21.53 -11.84
CA LEU A 29 -1.10 -20.37 -12.27
C LEU A 29 -2.42 -20.34 -11.51
N CYS A 30 -2.71 -19.21 -10.88
CA CYS A 30 -3.93 -18.95 -10.13
C CYS A 30 -4.65 -17.76 -10.77
N ASP A 31 -5.72 -18.04 -11.49
CA ASP A 31 -6.56 -17.00 -12.11
C ASP A 31 -7.78 -16.78 -11.22
N GLU A 32 -7.87 -15.58 -10.65
CA GLU A 32 -8.94 -15.14 -9.73
C GLU A 32 -9.32 -16.18 -8.66
N ALA A 33 -8.33 -16.85 -8.09
CA ALA A 33 -8.51 -18.00 -7.20
C ALA A 33 -9.33 -17.71 -5.92
N THR A 34 -9.59 -16.44 -5.60
CA THR A 34 -10.27 -16.00 -4.37
C THR A 34 -11.49 -15.12 -4.61
N SER A 35 -11.77 -14.71 -5.85
CA SER A 35 -12.78 -13.69 -6.19
C SER A 35 -14.22 -14.03 -5.78
N ALA A 36 -14.54 -15.32 -5.64
CA ALA A 36 -15.88 -15.79 -5.29
C ALA A 36 -15.97 -16.33 -3.84
N LEU A 37 -14.98 -16.06 -3.00
CA LEU A 37 -14.89 -16.60 -1.64
C LEU A 37 -15.15 -15.51 -0.59
N ASP A 38 -15.66 -15.92 0.55
CA ASP A 38 -15.76 -15.04 1.72
C ASP A 38 -14.36 -14.71 2.27
N PRO A 39 -14.20 -13.60 3.04
CA PRO A 39 -12.89 -13.15 3.53
C PRO A 39 -12.13 -14.20 4.37
N ALA A 40 -12.81 -14.99 5.20
CA ALA A 40 -12.17 -16.00 6.03
C ALA A 40 -11.65 -17.17 5.19
N THR A 41 -12.44 -17.62 4.23
CA THR A 41 -12.05 -18.65 3.27
C THR A 41 -10.91 -18.17 2.38
N THR A 42 -10.95 -16.91 1.89
CA THR A 42 -9.87 -16.27 1.13
C THR A 42 -8.56 -16.32 1.93
N ALA A 43 -8.54 -15.84 3.17
CA ALA A 43 -7.34 -15.87 4.01
C ALA A 43 -6.77 -17.30 4.18
N SER A 44 -7.65 -18.30 4.32
CA SER A 44 -7.25 -19.70 4.42
C SER A 44 -6.62 -20.24 3.13
N ILE A 45 -7.16 -19.90 1.96
CA ILE A 45 -6.60 -20.28 0.66
C ILE A 45 -5.25 -19.60 0.42
N LEU A 46 -5.13 -18.31 0.75
CA LEU A 46 -3.87 -17.58 0.63
C LEU A 46 -2.77 -18.17 1.53
N THR A 47 -3.11 -18.53 2.76
CA THR A 47 -2.19 -19.23 3.67
C THR A 47 -1.76 -20.59 3.10
N LEU A 48 -2.70 -21.34 2.51
CA LEU A 48 -2.39 -22.61 1.84
C LEU A 48 -1.40 -22.40 0.67
N LEU A 49 -1.65 -21.41 -0.20
CA LEU A 49 -0.76 -21.11 -1.33
C LEU A 49 0.63 -20.68 -0.85
N LYS A 50 0.73 -19.87 0.20
CA LYS A 50 2.01 -19.48 0.81
C LYS A 50 2.77 -20.70 1.33
N ASN A 51 2.10 -21.63 2.02
CA ASN A 51 2.69 -22.86 2.52
C ASN A 51 3.15 -23.75 1.37
N VAL A 52 2.35 -23.89 0.31
CA VAL A 52 2.70 -24.63 -0.91
C VAL A 52 3.96 -24.05 -1.57
N ASN A 53 4.02 -22.72 -1.74
CA ASN A 53 5.21 -22.06 -2.29
C ASN A 53 6.46 -22.35 -1.44
N GLN A 54 6.36 -22.22 -0.11
CA GLN A 54 7.48 -22.44 0.81
C GLN A 54 7.92 -23.90 0.88
N THR A 55 6.97 -24.82 0.92
CA THR A 55 7.26 -26.26 1.09
C THR A 55 7.80 -26.89 -0.18
N PHE A 56 7.25 -26.56 -1.33
CA PHE A 56 7.60 -27.18 -2.61
C PHE A 56 8.54 -26.33 -3.46
N GLY A 57 8.83 -25.08 -3.07
CA GLY A 57 9.72 -24.20 -3.82
C GLY A 57 9.20 -23.83 -5.22
N ILE A 58 7.88 -23.95 -5.46
CA ILE A 58 7.27 -23.65 -6.76
C ILE A 58 6.98 -22.16 -6.90
N THR A 59 7.07 -21.65 -8.12
CA THR A 59 6.62 -20.29 -8.40
C THR A 59 5.10 -20.26 -8.52
N ILE A 60 4.45 -19.32 -7.81
CA ILE A 60 3.01 -19.09 -7.94
C ILE A 60 2.78 -17.77 -8.66
N MET A 61 2.08 -17.81 -9.78
CA MET A 61 1.65 -16.64 -10.53
C MET A 61 0.15 -16.44 -10.31
N MET A 62 -0.21 -15.30 -9.72
CA MET A 62 -1.61 -14.98 -9.43
C MET A 62 -2.09 -13.85 -10.34
N ILE A 63 -3.29 -14.02 -10.89
CA ILE A 63 -4.03 -12.96 -11.57
C ILE A 63 -5.18 -12.59 -10.64
N THR A 64 -5.22 -11.32 -10.24
CA THR A 64 -6.25 -10.83 -9.33
C THR A 64 -6.38 -9.31 -9.45
N HIS A 65 -7.56 -8.79 -9.19
CA HIS A 65 -7.81 -7.37 -8.98
C HIS A 65 -7.88 -6.99 -7.49
N GLU A 66 -7.68 -7.95 -6.60
CA GLU A 66 -7.69 -7.74 -5.15
C GLU A 66 -6.31 -7.29 -4.65
N MET A 67 -6.10 -5.99 -4.52
CA MET A 67 -4.80 -5.42 -4.07
C MET A 67 -4.37 -5.91 -2.70
N ARG A 68 -5.32 -6.25 -1.81
CA ARG A 68 -4.99 -6.85 -0.49
C ARG A 68 -4.26 -8.17 -0.65
N VAL A 69 -4.72 -9.03 -1.56
CA VAL A 69 -4.08 -10.32 -1.84
C VAL A 69 -2.63 -10.12 -2.28
N ILE A 70 -2.40 -9.19 -3.21
CA ILE A 70 -1.07 -8.87 -3.71
C ILE A 70 -0.18 -8.37 -2.55
N LYS A 71 -0.68 -7.44 -1.76
CA LYS A 71 0.05 -6.87 -0.62
C LYS A 71 0.48 -7.92 0.40
N ASP A 72 -0.42 -8.87 0.69
CA ASP A 72 -0.24 -9.81 1.81
C ASP A 72 0.66 -11.00 1.47
N ILE A 73 0.63 -11.50 0.21
CA ILE A 73 1.33 -12.75 -0.12
C ILE A 73 2.28 -12.70 -1.31
N CYS A 74 2.19 -11.72 -2.20
CA CYS A 74 3.05 -11.68 -3.39
C CYS A 74 4.39 -11.02 -3.09
N ASN A 75 5.48 -11.51 -3.70
CA ASN A 75 6.79 -10.87 -3.59
C ASN A 75 6.98 -9.78 -4.65
N ARG A 76 6.43 -9.99 -5.84
CA ARG A 76 6.52 -9.09 -6.99
C ARG A 76 5.14 -8.88 -7.58
N VAL A 77 4.98 -7.76 -8.25
CA VAL A 77 3.74 -7.40 -8.95
C VAL A 77 4.06 -6.87 -10.36
N ALA A 78 3.19 -7.20 -11.30
CA ALA A 78 3.13 -6.61 -12.62
C ALA A 78 1.73 -5.99 -12.81
N VAL A 79 1.66 -4.68 -12.97
CA VAL A 79 0.42 -3.96 -13.25
C VAL A 79 0.17 -3.99 -14.74
N MET A 80 -1.02 -4.40 -15.13
CA MET A 80 -1.41 -4.53 -16.53
C MET A 80 -2.55 -3.56 -16.90
N GLU A 81 -2.44 -2.97 -18.08
CA GLU A 81 -3.50 -2.17 -18.72
C GLU A 81 -3.63 -2.57 -20.19
N LYS A 82 -4.86 -2.82 -20.64
CA LYS A 82 -5.15 -3.14 -22.06
C LYS A 82 -4.24 -4.22 -22.64
N GLY A 83 -3.93 -5.25 -21.83
CA GLY A 83 -3.07 -6.36 -22.25
C GLY A 83 -1.58 -6.09 -22.24
N GLN A 84 -1.14 -4.91 -21.77
CA GLN A 84 0.26 -4.54 -21.67
C GLN A 84 0.68 -4.39 -20.20
N VAL A 85 1.91 -4.79 -19.89
CA VAL A 85 2.50 -4.54 -18.57
C VAL A 85 2.98 -3.09 -18.55
N VAL A 86 2.39 -2.28 -17.66
CA VAL A 86 2.69 -0.84 -17.53
C VAL A 86 3.64 -0.53 -16.38
N GLU A 87 3.68 -1.40 -15.37
CA GLU A 87 4.60 -1.25 -14.24
C GLU A 87 4.95 -2.61 -13.64
N THR A 88 6.20 -2.80 -13.20
CA THR A 88 6.65 -4.00 -12.49
C THR A 88 7.60 -3.62 -11.37
N GLY A 89 7.57 -4.40 -10.28
CA GLY A 89 8.50 -4.21 -9.17
C GLY A 89 8.26 -5.23 -8.06
N THR A 90 8.98 -5.08 -6.97
CA THR A 90 8.59 -5.72 -5.72
C THR A 90 7.28 -5.11 -5.22
N VAL A 91 6.52 -5.86 -4.41
CA VAL A 91 5.29 -5.33 -3.82
C VAL A 91 5.60 -4.07 -2.99
N LYS A 92 6.71 -4.09 -2.23
CA LYS A 92 7.14 -2.91 -1.47
C LYS A 92 7.34 -1.69 -2.39
N GLU A 93 8.09 -1.82 -3.49
CA GLU A 93 8.36 -0.71 -4.41
C GLU A 93 7.09 -0.15 -5.03
N VAL A 94 6.23 -1.01 -5.59
CA VAL A 94 5.02 -0.56 -6.31
C VAL A 94 3.97 0.00 -5.34
N PHE A 95 3.86 -0.54 -4.13
CA PHE A 95 2.89 -0.05 -3.14
C PHE A 95 3.36 1.22 -2.41
N SER A 96 4.67 1.39 -2.22
CA SER A 96 5.21 2.62 -1.61
C SER A 96 5.38 3.75 -2.62
N HIS A 97 5.73 3.43 -3.87
CA HIS A 97 6.11 4.39 -4.91
C HIS A 97 5.52 4.01 -6.27
N PRO A 98 4.18 3.98 -6.40
CA PRO A 98 3.55 3.68 -7.68
C PRO A 98 3.87 4.77 -8.71
N LYS A 99 4.41 4.37 -9.87
CA LYS A 99 4.87 5.30 -10.90
C LYS A 99 3.80 5.66 -11.92
N THR A 100 2.89 4.71 -12.19
CA THR A 100 1.81 4.91 -13.16
C THR A 100 0.52 5.30 -12.45
N THR A 101 -0.31 6.12 -13.11
CA THR A 101 -1.63 6.51 -12.59
C THR A 101 -2.50 5.28 -12.25
N ILE A 102 -2.36 4.21 -13.03
CA ILE A 102 -3.09 2.98 -12.79
C ILE A 102 -2.64 2.29 -11.52
N ALA A 103 -1.32 2.17 -11.30
CA ALA A 103 -0.78 1.64 -10.06
C ALA A 103 -1.19 2.49 -8.85
N GLN A 104 -1.15 3.83 -8.97
CA GLN A 104 -1.64 4.76 -7.94
C GLN A 104 -3.11 4.50 -7.59
N ASN A 105 -3.97 4.38 -8.61
CA ASN A 105 -5.39 4.09 -8.41
C ASN A 105 -5.61 2.73 -7.71
N PHE A 106 -4.87 1.70 -8.10
CA PHE A 106 -4.97 0.39 -7.45
C PHE A 106 -4.47 0.41 -6.01
N VAL A 107 -3.32 1.01 -5.76
CA VAL A 107 -2.74 1.12 -4.41
C VAL A 107 -3.66 1.91 -3.49
N SER A 108 -4.29 2.99 -3.97
CA SER A 108 -5.22 3.82 -3.19
C SER A 108 -6.47 3.07 -2.70
N THR A 109 -6.80 1.91 -3.30
CA THR A 109 -7.91 1.06 -2.81
C THR A 109 -7.61 0.36 -1.49
N VAL A 110 -6.33 0.21 -1.13
CA VAL A 110 -5.90 -0.52 0.09
C VAL A 110 -5.02 0.29 1.02
N ILE A 111 -4.39 1.34 0.51
CA ILE A 111 -3.57 2.27 1.29
C ILE A 111 -4.14 3.67 1.07
N GLN A 112 -4.71 4.24 2.12
CA GLN A 112 -5.16 5.62 2.05
C GLN A 112 -3.94 6.54 2.14
N THR A 113 -3.62 7.21 1.03
CA THR A 113 -2.47 8.11 0.92
C THR A 113 -2.88 9.59 1.05
N GLU A 114 -4.18 9.87 0.93
CA GLU A 114 -4.73 11.23 0.94
C GLU A 114 -6.02 11.31 1.76
N PRO A 115 -6.31 12.48 2.35
CA PRO A 115 -7.61 12.73 2.97
C PRO A 115 -8.71 12.81 1.91
N SER A 116 -9.97 12.64 2.32
CA SER A 116 -11.09 12.81 1.40
C SER A 116 -11.20 14.27 0.93
N THR A 117 -11.68 14.47 -0.30
CA THR A 117 -11.87 15.81 -0.87
C THR A 117 -12.76 16.70 0.00
N SER A 118 -13.77 16.11 0.67
CA SER A 118 -14.63 16.83 1.60
C SER A 118 -13.89 17.33 2.86
N LEU A 119 -12.95 16.53 3.36
CA LEU A 119 -12.12 16.93 4.50
C LEU A 119 -11.16 18.06 4.11
N ILE A 120 -10.50 17.93 2.96
CA ILE A 120 -9.60 18.99 2.44
C ILE A 120 -10.35 20.31 2.31
N ARG A 121 -11.53 20.30 1.69
CA ARG A 121 -12.35 21.51 1.52
C ARG A 121 -12.67 22.14 2.87
N ARG A 122 -13.17 21.38 3.84
CA ARG A 122 -13.49 21.90 5.17
C ARG A 122 -12.26 22.47 5.88
N LEU A 123 -11.11 21.79 5.80
CA LEU A 123 -9.86 22.27 6.41
C LEU A 123 -9.36 23.57 5.77
N ASN A 124 -9.61 23.78 4.49
CA ASN A 124 -9.27 25.03 3.81
C ASN A 124 -10.26 26.15 4.16
N ASP A 125 -11.56 25.85 4.25
CA ASP A 125 -12.61 26.82 4.64
C ASP A 125 -12.43 27.32 6.08
N GLU A 126 -11.95 26.46 6.98
CA GLU A 126 -11.68 26.79 8.39
C GLU A 126 -10.31 27.45 8.63
N GLN A 127 -9.44 27.50 7.60
CA GLN A 127 -8.09 28.03 7.73
C GLN A 127 -8.09 29.56 7.73
N VAL A 128 -7.38 30.15 8.70
CA VAL A 128 -7.13 31.58 8.79
C VAL A 128 -5.68 31.88 8.46
N GLY A 129 -5.44 32.78 7.52
CA GLY A 129 -4.12 33.18 7.05
C GLY A 129 -3.54 32.22 6.00
N ASP A 130 -2.35 32.56 5.51
CA ASP A 130 -1.65 31.76 4.50
C ASP A 130 -1.06 30.49 5.11
N PHE A 131 -0.95 29.45 4.29
CA PHE A 131 -0.42 28.16 4.72
C PHE A 131 0.38 27.49 3.61
N LYS A 132 1.20 26.52 4.01
CA LYS A 132 1.91 25.60 3.12
C LYS A 132 1.72 24.17 3.58
N ASP A 133 1.36 23.32 2.65
CA ASP A 133 1.08 21.91 2.92
C ASP A 133 2.20 21.01 2.36
N TYR A 134 2.54 19.97 3.11
CA TYR A 134 3.47 18.93 2.71
C TYR A 134 2.84 17.57 2.89
N LYS A 135 2.88 16.76 1.85
CA LYS A 135 2.68 15.33 1.95
C LYS A 135 4.02 14.68 2.21
N ILE A 136 4.12 13.89 3.24
CA ILE A 136 5.33 13.13 3.55
C ILE A 136 5.03 11.63 3.58
N PHE A 137 6.00 10.87 3.12
CA PHE A 137 6.04 9.43 3.21
C PHE A 137 7.20 8.99 4.09
N VAL A 138 6.88 8.16 5.09
CA VAL A 138 7.80 7.74 6.14
C VAL A 138 7.86 6.22 6.16
N GLU A 139 9.04 5.66 6.03
CA GLU A 139 9.27 4.21 6.13
C GLU A 139 9.58 3.77 7.58
N GLU A 140 9.56 2.47 7.82
CA GLU A 140 9.72 1.82 9.12
C GLU A 140 10.84 2.40 10.00
N THR A 141 12.01 2.64 9.42
CA THR A 141 13.17 3.19 10.15
C THR A 141 12.96 4.62 10.64
N GLN A 142 12.00 5.33 10.07
CA GLN A 142 11.70 6.73 10.36
C GLN A 142 10.42 6.89 11.19
N VAL A 143 9.52 5.90 11.18
CA VAL A 143 8.22 5.95 11.90
C VAL A 143 8.41 6.19 13.40
N THR A 144 9.49 5.69 13.98
CA THR A 144 9.82 5.87 15.41
C THR A 144 10.52 7.19 15.71
N GLN A 145 10.90 7.99 14.71
CA GLN A 145 11.56 9.28 14.92
C GLN A 145 10.53 10.36 15.28
N PRO A 146 10.91 11.33 16.12
CA PRO A 146 10.00 12.39 16.55
C PRO A 146 9.84 13.51 15.50
N ILE A 147 9.50 13.13 14.25
CA ILE A 147 9.48 14.02 13.08
C ILE A 147 8.69 15.31 13.35
N ILE A 148 7.49 15.21 13.91
CA ILE A 148 6.64 16.37 14.18
C ILE A 148 7.30 17.29 15.20
N ASN A 149 7.88 16.74 16.27
CA ASN A 149 8.58 17.53 17.28
C ASN A 149 9.82 18.23 16.70
N ASP A 150 10.59 17.51 15.88
CA ASP A 150 11.76 18.09 15.20
C ASP A 150 11.34 19.25 14.28
N LEU A 151 10.28 19.07 13.50
CA LEU A 151 9.74 20.13 12.63
C LEU A 151 9.28 21.35 13.43
N ILE A 152 8.59 21.16 14.57
CA ILE A 152 8.17 22.27 15.44
C ILE A 152 9.40 23.02 15.97
N GLN A 153 10.45 22.31 16.38
CA GLN A 153 11.66 22.94 16.89
C GLN A 153 12.43 23.70 15.81
N ILE A 154 12.51 23.13 14.60
CA ILE A 154 13.21 23.74 13.47
C ILE A 154 12.51 25.00 12.98
N CYS A 155 11.18 24.93 12.82
CA CYS A 155 10.38 26.02 12.27
C CYS A 155 10.02 27.07 13.33
N GLY A 156 10.08 26.72 14.63
CA GLY A 156 9.60 27.58 15.73
C GLY A 156 8.09 27.81 15.68
N ARG A 157 7.31 26.91 15.06
CA ARG A 157 5.88 27.07 14.75
C ARG A 157 5.12 25.77 14.97
N GLU A 158 3.81 25.92 15.12
CA GLU A 158 2.90 24.77 15.13
C GLU A 158 2.88 24.06 13.78
N VAL A 159 2.88 22.72 13.84
CA VAL A 159 2.68 21.84 12.70
C VAL A 159 1.35 21.12 12.88
N LYS A 160 0.41 21.36 11.96
CA LYS A 160 -0.90 20.70 11.98
C LYS A 160 -0.84 19.42 11.16
N ILE A 161 -1.26 18.31 11.75
CA ILE A 161 -1.46 17.05 11.01
C ILE A 161 -2.88 17.06 10.47
N LEU A 162 -3.03 17.29 9.16
CA LEU A 162 -4.34 17.28 8.50
C LEU A 162 -4.84 15.87 8.26
N PHE A 163 -3.90 14.96 8.01
CA PHE A 163 -4.16 13.54 7.74
C PHE A 163 -2.96 12.70 8.14
N SER A 164 -3.21 11.49 8.63
CA SER A 164 -2.19 10.47 8.75
C SER A 164 -2.79 9.09 8.53
N SER A 165 -2.05 8.22 7.87
CA SER A 165 -2.41 6.83 7.63
C SER A 165 -1.19 5.95 7.77
N MET A 166 -1.31 4.88 8.56
CA MET A 166 -0.28 3.86 8.70
C MET A 166 -0.74 2.57 8.08
N SER A 167 0.16 1.90 7.38
CA SER A 167 -0.09 0.60 6.76
C SER A 167 1.13 -0.29 6.92
N GLU A 168 0.89 -1.58 7.00
CA GLU A 168 1.95 -2.59 6.94
C GLU A 168 1.99 -3.20 5.53
N ILE A 169 3.18 -3.23 4.92
CA ILE A 169 3.46 -3.86 3.63
C ILE A 169 4.53 -4.90 3.87
N GLN A 170 4.16 -6.18 3.90
CA GLN A 170 5.07 -7.31 4.09
C GLN A 170 5.97 -7.19 5.34
N GLY A 171 5.38 -6.79 6.46
CA GLY A 171 6.09 -6.63 7.73
C GLY A 171 6.82 -5.30 7.89
N ASN A 172 6.81 -4.43 6.87
CA ASN A 172 7.37 -3.09 6.95
C ASN A 172 6.25 -2.06 7.18
N THR A 173 6.38 -1.25 8.21
CA THR A 173 5.44 -0.16 8.48
C THR A 173 5.74 1.03 7.60
N VAL A 174 4.72 1.57 6.93
CA VAL A 174 4.77 2.81 6.17
C VAL A 174 3.73 3.79 6.70
N CYS A 175 4.06 5.08 6.68
CA CYS A 175 3.15 6.12 7.14
C CYS A 175 3.10 7.25 6.11
N TYR A 176 1.87 7.64 5.76
CA TYR A 176 1.59 8.83 4.96
C TYR A 176 1.06 9.90 5.90
N MET A 177 1.61 11.10 5.82
CA MET A 177 1.12 12.24 6.58
C MET A 177 0.97 13.45 5.67
N TRP A 178 -0.07 14.23 5.92
CA TRP A 178 -0.27 15.54 5.32
C TRP A 178 -0.16 16.58 6.42
N LEU A 179 0.87 17.41 6.32
CA LEU A 179 1.25 18.40 7.31
C LEU A 179 0.96 19.79 6.78
N ARG A 180 0.42 20.67 7.63
CA ARG A 180 0.19 22.08 7.32
C ARG A 180 1.00 22.98 8.23
N PHE A 181 1.65 23.95 7.64
CA PHE A 181 2.37 25.03 8.31
C PHE A 181 1.65 26.34 8.03
N ASN A 182 1.39 27.12 9.08
CA ASN A 182 0.99 28.50 8.89
C ASN A 182 2.20 29.31 8.46
N ILE A 183 2.07 30.09 7.38
CA ILE A 183 3.15 30.89 6.83
C ILE A 183 2.94 32.37 7.08
N ASP A 184 4.03 33.11 7.18
CA ASP A 184 4.10 34.57 7.23
C ASP A 184 5.36 35.02 6.46
N LEU A 185 5.67 36.31 6.50
CA LEU A 185 6.82 36.89 5.81
C LEU A 185 8.19 36.33 6.25
N GLN A 186 8.26 35.61 7.38
CA GLN A 186 9.48 35.03 7.92
C GLN A 186 9.53 33.50 7.72
N PHE A 187 8.56 32.92 7.02
CA PHE A 187 8.54 31.48 6.79
C PHE A 187 9.63 31.09 5.79
N ASP A 188 10.55 30.23 6.23
CA ASP A 188 11.60 29.66 5.41
C ASP A 188 11.38 28.17 5.24
N ASP A 189 10.96 27.78 4.04
CA ASP A 189 10.75 26.37 3.67
C ASP A 189 12.07 25.63 3.36
N THR A 190 13.16 26.36 3.14
CA THR A 190 14.47 25.75 2.83
C THR A 190 14.92 24.84 3.96
N THR A 191 14.69 25.26 5.21
CA THR A 191 15.07 24.49 6.41
C THR A 191 14.24 23.21 6.55
N ILE A 192 12.93 23.26 6.24
CA ILE A 192 12.04 22.10 6.24
C ILE A 192 12.47 21.10 5.16
N ASN A 193 12.70 21.61 3.96
CA ASN A 193 13.11 20.80 2.81
C ASN A 193 14.47 20.15 3.05
N GLN A 194 15.40 20.86 3.72
CA GLN A 194 16.69 20.30 4.11
C GLN A 194 16.52 19.19 5.16
N TYR A 195 15.70 19.38 6.18
CA TYR A 195 15.41 18.37 7.19
C TYR A 195 14.87 17.07 6.56
N PHE A 196 13.89 17.18 5.65
CA PHE A 196 13.36 16.00 4.97
C PHE A 196 14.43 15.26 4.17
N LYS A 197 15.32 15.98 3.46
CA LYS A 197 16.43 15.40 2.71
C LYS A 197 17.44 14.71 3.63
N GLU A 198 17.83 15.34 4.72
CA GLU A 198 18.80 14.79 5.69
C GLU A 198 18.26 13.51 6.36
N LYS A 199 16.97 13.45 6.61
CA LYS A 199 16.29 12.30 7.19
C LYS A 199 15.86 11.26 6.16
N ASN A 200 16.13 11.46 4.86
CA ASN A 200 15.65 10.64 3.76
C ASN A 200 14.11 10.46 3.76
N ILE A 201 13.39 11.46 4.23
CA ILE A 201 11.92 11.50 4.20
C ILE A 201 11.52 12.00 2.81
N GLN A 202 10.67 11.22 2.14
CA GLN A 202 10.11 11.68 0.87
C GLN A 202 8.99 12.65 1.13
N PHE A 203 8.96 13.72 0.36
CA PHE A 203 7.96 14.76 0.51
C PHE A 203 7.56 15.37 -0.83
N GLU A 204 6.34 15.89 -0.86
CA GLU A 204 5.76 16.66 -1.95
C GLU A 204 5.11 17.92 -1.37
N GLU A 205 5.38 19.07 -1.97
CA GLU A 205 4.67 20.30 -1.64
C GLU A 205 3.31 20.28 -2.33
N VAL A 206 2.26 20.62 -1.58
CA VAL A 206 0.89 20.68 -2.10
C VAL A 206 0.50 22.16 -2.23
N HIS A 207 0.02 22.55 -3.41
CA HIS A 207 -0.38 23.90 -3.75
C HIS A 207 -1.90 24.05 -3.77
#